data_c7f51c879f12fa2e30a4b614eb117345
#
_entry.id   c7f51c879f12fa2e30a4b614eb117345
#
_cell.length_a   1.000
_cell.length_b   1.000
_cell.length_c   1.000
_cell.angle_alpha   90.00
_cell.angle_beta   90.00
_cell.angle_gamma   90.00
#
_symmetry.space_group_name_H-M   'P 1'
#
loop_
_entity.id
_entity.type
_entity.pdbx_description
1 polymer ?
#
loop_
_entity_poly.entity_id
_entity_poly.type
_entity_poly.pdbx_seq_one_letter_code
_entity_poly.pdbx_strand_id
1 'polypeptide(L)'
;MPWAEPQVGAIATQSYANPRYGPDGLALLREGASAEEAVERLTQADEEREHRQLGVVDGKGGSASFTGSECMDWAGGRTGPCYAAQGNILVSAETVDALVETFERTAGAPLAERLLDCLDAAQAAGGDRRGQQSAALIVVERDAGYAGLSDSIVDLRVDEHERPLEELRRIYGMHQAIFGKTPPEEWLDVDDALETELRERLTRLGFDGELDTAFNAWAGKENLEERVDGVERVDPVVLDELRRQT
;
A
#
# COMPACT_ATOMS: atom_id res chain seq x y z
N MET A 1 1.07 4.71 -13.24
CA MET A 1 2.37 4.06 -12.93
C MET A 1 3.02 4.84 -11.81
N PRO A 2 3.25 4.23 -10.64
CA PRO A 2 3.92 4.85 -9.50
C PRO A 2 5.42 4.56 -9.46
N TRP A 3 6.19 5.47 -8.87
CA TRP A 3 7.59 5.34 -8.48
C TRP A 3 7.79 5.98 -7.13
N ALA A 4 8.63 5.39 -6.29
CA ALA A 4 8.97 5.94 -4.98
C ALA A 4 10.42 5.62 -4.62
N GLU A 5 11.07 6.55 -3.90
CA GLU A 5 12.40 6.36 -3.34
C GLU A 5 12.45 6.95 -1.92
N PRO A 6 12.93 6.20 -0.93
CA PRO A 6 12.94 6.65 0.46
C PRO A 6 13.69 7.97 0.64
N GLN A 7 13.07 8.90 1.37
CA GLN A 7 13.60 10.24 1.67
C GLN A 7 13.79 11.16 0.46
N VAL A 8 13.54 10.68 -0.76
CA VAL A 8 13.61 11.46 -2.01
C VAL A 8 12.23 11.92 -2.43
N GLY A 9 11.27 10.99 -2.56
CA GLY A 9 9.91 11.34 -2.93
C GLY A 9 9.15 10.23 -3.63
N ALA A 10 7.95 10.57 -4.09
CA ALA A 10 7.07 9.69 -4.85
C ALA A 10 6.46 10.41 -6.06
N ILE A 11 6.29 9.67 -7.14
CA ILE A 11 5.76 10.17 -8.40
C ILE A 11 4.75 9.18 -8.94
N ALA A 12 3.60 9.67 -9.41
CA ALA A 12 2.63 8.89 -10.14
C ALA A 12 2.23 9.60 -11.44
N THR A 13 2.26 8.90 -12.56
CA THR A 13 1.82 9.43 -13.86
C THR A 13 0.81 8.50 -14.52
N GLN A 14 -0.17 9.08 -15.17
CA GLN A 14 -1.30 8.43 -15.83
C GLN A 14 -1.78 9.22 -17.07
N SER A 15 -2.98 8.92 -17.57
CA SER A 15 -3.51 9.36 -18.86
C SER A 15 -2.68 8.75 -20.01
N TYR A 16 -2.29 9.47 -21.04
CA TYR A 16 -1.22 9.01 -21.94
C TYR A 16 0.12 9.11 -21.20
N ALA A 17 0.36 8.20 -20.28
CA ALA A 17 1.45 8.28 -19.32
C ALA A 17 2.82 8.32 -20.02
N ASN A 18 3.69 9.25 -19.58
CA ASN A 18 5.10 9.24 -19.94
C ASN A 18 5.89 8.45 -18.87
N PRO A 19 6.35 7.22 -19.15
CA PRO A 19 7.04 6.39 -18.16
C PRO A 19 8.39 6.98 -17.71
N ARG A 20 8.94 7.94 -18.43
CA ARG A 20 10.18 8.62 -18.03
C ARG A 20 9.97 9.60 -16.90
N TYR A 21 8.75 10.09 -16.68
CA TYR A 21 8.47 11.04 -15.59
C TYR A 21 8.84 10.48 -14.20
N GLY A 22 8.70 9.17 -13.99
CA GLY A 22 9.10 8.52 -12.74
C GLY A 22 10.60 8.63 -12.47
N PRO A 23 11.47 7.95 -13.26
CA PRO A 23 12.91 7.95 -13.02
C PRO A 23 13.54 9.34 -13.18
N ASP A 24 13.12 10.13 -14.19
CA ASP A 24 13.68 11.46 -14.42
C ASP A 24 13.29 12.43 -13.28
N GLY A 25 12.04 12.33 -12.79
CA GLY A 25 11.56 13.14 -11.67
C GLY A 25 12.23 12.78 -10.34
N LEU A 26 12.39 11.48 -10.04
CA LEU A 26 13.16 11.06 -8.87
C LEU A 26 14.62 11.54 -8.94
N ALA A 27 15.23 11.59 -10.13
CA ALA A 27 16.56 12.17 -10.31
C ALA A 27 16.57 13.66 -9.96
N LEU A 28 15.60 14.43 -10.41
CA LEU A 28 15.48 15.86 -10.08
C LEU A 28 15.30 16.08 -8.57
N LEU A 29 14.42 15.30 -7.94
CA LEU A 29 14.20 15.39 -6.48
C LEU A 29 15.48 15.04 -5.69
N ARG A 30 16.26 14.04 -6.14
CA ARG A 30 17.53 13.64 -5.53
C ARG A 30 18.59 14.74 -5.67
N GLU A 31 18.54 15.54 -6.74
CA GLU A 31 19.38 16.71 -6.93
C GLU A 31 18.91 17.93 -6.10
N GLY A 32 17.78 17.80 -5.38
CA GLY A 32 17.27 18.82 -4.45
C GLY A 32 16.17 19.71 -5.01
N ALA A 33 15.65 19.44 -6.23
CA ALA A 33 14.49 20.15 -6.76
C ALA A 33 13.27 19.95 -5.84
N SER A 34 12.39 20.96 -5.75
CA SER A 34 11.09 20.82 -5.11
C SER A 34 10.13 20.04 -6.00
N ALA A 35 8.99 19.61 -5.43
CA ALA A 35 7.94 18.94 -6.21
C ALA A 35 7.45 19.80 -7.38
N GLU A 36 7.27 21.11 -7.16
CA GLU A 36 6.86 22.08 -8.18
C GLU A 36 7.91 22.21 -9.30
N GLU A 37 9.19 22.34 -8.92
CA GLU A 37 10.29 22.44 -9.90
C GLU A 37 10.42 21.15 -10.72
N ALA A 38 10.21 19.98 -10.10
CA ALA A 38 10.23 18.69 -10.79
C ALA A 38 9.08 18.61 -11.81
N VAL A 39 7.84 18.94 -11.42
CA VAL A 39 6.68 18.99 -12.32
C VAL A 39 6.93 19.94 -13.48
N GLU A 40 7.41 21.16 -13.20
CA GLU A 40 7.67 22.17 -14.22
C GLU A 40 8.70 21.68 -15.25
N ARG A 41 9.86 21.16 -14.80
CA ARG A 41 10.92 20.69 -15.70
C ARG A 41 10.48 19.49 -16.55
N LEU A 42 9.77 18.53 -15.95
CA LEU A 42 9.27 17.35 -16.66
C LEU A 42 8.27 17.74 -17.75
N THR A 43 7.33 18.63 -17.43
CA THR A 43 6.29 19.03 -18.38
C THR A 43 6.80 20.00 -19.45
N GLN A 44 7.73 20.90 -19.13
CA GLN A 44 8.36 21.79 -20.13
C GLN A 44 9.18 21.02 -21.17
N ALA A 45 9.77 19.89 -20.80
CA ALA A 45 10.55 19.03 -21.69
C ALA A 45 9.70 18.07 -22.54
N ASP A 46 8.39 17.98 -22.31
CA ASP A 46 7.48 17.07 -23.03
C ASP A 46 6.56 17.87 -23.96
N GLU A 47 6.74 17.74 -25.26
CA GLU A 47 5.91 18.40 -26.26
C GLU A 47 4.44 17.95 -26.21
N GLU A 48 4.19 16.72 -25.72
CA GLU A 48 2.85 16.16 -25.56
C GLU A 48 2.29 16.29 -24.14
N ARG A 49 2.82 17.21 -23.31
CA ARG A 49 2.39 17.38 -21.90
C ARG A 49 0.88 17.54 -21.73
N GLU A 50 0.18 18.10 -22.72
CA GLU A 50 -1.26 18.31 -22.61
C GLU A 50 -2.07 17.01 -22.53
N HIS A 51 -1.46 15.87 -22.92
CA HIS A 51 -2.04 14.54 -22.76
C HIS A 51 -1.61 13.85 -21.46
N ARG A 52 -0.73 14.45 -20.66
CA ARG A 52 -0.15 13.83 -19.46
C ARG A 52 -0.86 14.27 -18.19
N GLN A 53 -0.81 13.39 -17.20
CA GLN A 53 -1.16 13.72 -15.82
C GLN A 53 -0.11 13.14 -14.89
N LEU A 54 0.35 13.92 -13.91
CA LEU A 54 1.27 13.46 -12.88
C LEU A 54 1.05 14.15 -11.55
N GLY A 55 1.43 13.47 -10.48
CA GLY A 55 1.57 14.03 -9.15
C GLY A 55 2.94 13.69 -8.60
N VAL A 56 3.51 14.61 -7.85
CA VAL A 56 4.84 14.51 -7.22
C VAL A 56 4.73 14.92 -5.76
N VAL A 57 5.37 14.14 -4.88
CA VAL A 57 5.62 14.52 -3.48
C VAL A 57 7.12 14.41 -3.26
N ASP A 58 7.75 15.45 -2.74
CA ASP A 58 9.18 15.45 -2.41
C ASP A 58 9.46 14.96 -0.97
N GLY A 59 10.71 14.66 -0.68
CA GLY A 59 11.14 14.16 0.63
C GLY A 59 11.01 15.17 1.79
N LYS A 60 10.62 16.41 1.51
CA LYS A 60 10.38 17.47 2.52
C LYS A 60 8.88 17.69 2.75
N GLY A 61 8.02 16.94 2.05
CA GLY A 61 6.57 17.03 2.14
C GLY A 61 5.94 18.09 1.22
N GLY A 62 6.72 18.70 0.33
CA GLY A 62 6.21 19.49 -0.78
C GLY A 62 5.47 18.62 -1.79
N SER A 63 4.45 19.15 -2.44
CA SER A 63 3.65 18.38 -3.41
C SER A 63 3.21 19.24 -4.58
N ALA A 64 3.16 18.67 -5.77
CA ALA A 64 2.67 19.30 -6.98
C ALA A 64 1.93 18.30 -7.86
N SER A 65 1.00 18.80 -8.67
CA SER A 65 0.25 18.00 -9.64
C SER A 65 0.09 18.77 -10.94
N PHE A 66 0.09 18.05 -12.05
CA PHE A 66 -0.19 18.58 -13.38
C PHE A 66 -1.25 17.71 -14.05
N THR A 67 -2.23 18.34 -14.65
CA THR A 67 -3.24 17.70 -15.50
C THR A 67 -3.31 18.49 -16.80
N GLY A 68 -2.88 17.87 -17.90
CA GLY A 68 -2.90 18.49 -19.22
C GLY A 68 -4.32 18.68 -19.75
N SER A 69 -4.51 19.65 -20.60
CA SER A 69 -5.83 20.07 -21.12
C SER A 69 -6.51 19.03 -22.00
N GLU A 70 -5.75 18.08 -22.55
CA GLU A 70 -6.23 16.96 -23.38
C GLU A 70 -6.48 15.68 -22.57
N CYS A 71 -6.38 15.71 -21.23
CA CYS A 71 -6.80 14.59 -20.39
C CYS A 71 -8.32 14.43 -20.45
N MET A 72 -8.77 13.17 -20.56
CA MET A 72 -10.21 12.89 -20.71
C MET A 72 -10.98 13.16 -19.40
N ASP A 73 -12.07 13.88 -19.54
CA ASP A 73 -12.95 14.31 -18.45
C ASP A 73 -13.66 13.12 -17.72
N TRP A 74 -13.95 13.25 -16.45
CA TRP A 74 -13.43 14.29 -15.57
C TRP A 74 -11.95 14.01 -15.27
N ALA A 75 -11.10 15.05 -15.33
CA ALA A 75 -9.69 14.94 -14.99
C ALA A 75 -9.27 16.13 -14.12
N GLY A 76 -8.44 15.88 -13.12
CA GLY A 76 -7.94 16.90 -12.22
C GLY A 76 -7.14 16.32 -11.05
N GLY A 77 -6.66 17.20 -10.19
CA GLY A 77 -5.87 16.84 -9.02
C GLY A 77 -6.06 17.80 -7.85
N ARG A 78 -5.60 17.36 -6.69
CA ARG A 78 -5.50 18.12 -5.44
C ARG A 78 -4.14 17.86 -4.83
N THR A 79 -3.56 18.86 -4.23
CA THR A 79 -2.30 18.75 -3.48
C THR A 79 -2.45 19.35 -2.10
N GLY A 80 -1.67 18.86 -1.17
CA GLY A 80 -1.56 19.37 0.17
C GLY A 80 -0.29 18.86 0.85
N PRO A 81 -0.06 19.17 2.11
CA PRO A 81 1.14 18.72 2.81
C PRO A 81 1.31 17.19 2.73
N CYS A 82 2.41 16.73 2.14
CA CYS A 82 2.78 15.33 1.99
C CYS A 82 1.85 14.49 1.10
N TYR A 83 1.02 15.07 0.25
CA TYR A 83 0.22 14.30 -0.70
C TYR A 83 -0.04 15.02 -2.03
N ALA A 84 -0.17 14.23 -3.08
CA ALA A 84 -0.75 14.62 -4.37
C ALA A 84 -1.75 13.55 -4.79
N ALA A 85 -2.99 13.94 -5.04
CA ALA A 85 -4.09 13.08 -5.47
C ALA A 85 -4.60 13.56 -6.82
N GLN A 86 -4.67 12.68 -7.81
CA GLN A 86 -5.11 13.02 -9.16
C GLN A 86 -5.73 11.82 -9.87
N GLY A 87 -6.56 12.11 -10.85
CA GLY A 87 -7.16 11.11 -11.71
C GLY A 87 -7.70 11.71 -13.01
N ASN A 88 -7.97 10.85 -13.97
CA ASN A 88 -8.61 11.18 -15.25
C ASN A 88 -9.61 10.07 -15.62
N ILE A 89 -10.53 10.38 -16.51
CA ILE A 89 -11.67 9.49 -16.88
C ILE A 89 -12.51 9.13 -15.64
N LEU A 90 -12.53 10.01 -14.66
CA LEU A 90 -13.31 9.79 -13.43
C LEU A 90 -14.78 10.10 -13.64
N VAL A 91 -15.63 9.54 -12.78
CA VAL A 91 -17.07 9.86 -12.77
C VAL A 91 -17.27 11.36 -12.47
N SER A 92 -16.52 11.89 -11.51
CA SER A 92 -16.59 13.30 -11.12
C SER A 92 -15.39 13.73 -10.26
N ALA A 93 -15.34 15.00 -9.85
CA ALA A 93 -14.33 15.57 -8.96
C ALA A 93 -14.37 14.92 -7.56
N GLU A 94 -15.53 14.50 -7.10
CA GLU A 94 -15.74 13.89 -5.79
C GLU A 94 -14.85 12.66 -5.58
N THR A 95 -14.46 11.98 -6.66
CA THR A 95 -13.52 10.85 -6.60
C THR A 95 -12.15 11.29 -6.05
N VAL A 96 -11.63 12.43 -6.51
CA VAL A 96 -10.35 12.97 -6.03
C VAL A 96 -10.52 13.64 -4.66
N ASP A 97 -11.65 14.30 -4.43
CA ASP A 97 -11.93 14.92 -3.14
C ASP A 97 -12.04 13.84 -2.02
N ALA A 98 -12.63 12.68 -2.31
CA ALA A 98 -12.67 11.53 -1.39
C ALA A 98 -11.29 10.94 -1.05
N LEU A 99 -10.33 10.92 -2.01
CA LEU A 99 -8.94 10.57 -1.72
C LEU A 99 -8.34 11.49 -0.66
N VAL A 100 -8.49 12.80 -0.86
CA VAL A 100 -7.92 13.84 0.02
C VAL A 100 -8.55 13.80 1.41
N GLU A 101 -9.86 13.84 1.50
CA GLU A 101 -10.59 13.80 2.78
C GLU A 101 -10.23 12.56 3.60
N THR A 102 -10.10 11.41 2.93
CA THR A 102 -9.71 10.17 3.60
C THR A 102 -8.26 10.20 4.06
N PHE A 103 -7.33 10.69 3.22
CA PHE A 103 -5.92 10.78 3.59
C PHE A 103 -5.71 11.70 4.80
N GLU A 104 -6.39 12.86 4.84
CA GLU A 104 -6.30 13.81 5.96
C GLU A 104 -6.95 13.25 7.23
N ARG A 105 -8.12 12.62 7.11
CA ARG A 105 -8.85 12.03 8.24
C ARG A 105 -8.11 10.86 8.90
N THR A 106 -7.35 10.10 8.14
CA THR A 106 -6.60 8.91 8.63
C THR A 106 -5.18 9.24 9.08
N ALA A 107 -4.87 10.53 9.30
CA ALA A 107 -3.55 10.94 9.79
C ALA A 107 -3.16 10.18 11.07
N GLY A 108 -1.92 9.64 11.08
CA GLY A 108 -1.39 8.86 12.20
C GLY A 108 -1.56 7.34 12.08
N ALA A 109 -2.40 6.85 11.18
CA ALA A 109 -2.46 5.43 10.86
C ALA A 109 -1.30 5.00 9.92
N PRO A 110 -0.98 3.71 9.80
CA PRO A 110 0.03 3.19 8.89
C PRO A 110 -0.22 3.63 7.45
N LEU A 111 0.84 4.08 6.74
CA LEU A 111 0.70 4.69 5.41
C LEU A 111 0.02 3.77 4.40
N ALA A 112 0.35 2.47 4.39
CA ALA A 112 -0.25 1.50 3.47
C ALA A 112 -1.78 1.41 3.67
N GLU A 113 -2.24 1.35 4.92
CA GLU A 113 -3.67 1.29 5.25
C GLU A 113 -4.39 2.57 4.82
N ARG A 114 -3.80 3.73 5.11
CA ARG A 114 -4.33 5.04 4.67
C ARG A 114 -4.51 5.11 3.16
N LEU A 115 -3.52 4.62 2.39
CA LEU A 115 -3.59 4.61 0.93
C LEU A 115 -4.65 3.63 0.41
N LEU A 116 -4.82 2.47 1.04
CA LEU A 116 -5.91 1.55 0.71
C LEU A 116 -7.28 2.16 1.01
N ASP A 117 -7.43 2.81 2.17
CA ASP A 117 -8.67 3.51 2.53
C ASP A 117 -9.00 4.64 1.55
N CYS A 118 -7.99 5.37 1.07
CA CYS A 118 -8.16 6.38 0.02
C CYS A 118 -8.70 5.77 -1.27
N LEU A 119 -8.14 4.64 -1.72
CA LEU A 119 -8.58 3.96 -2.94
C LEU A 119 -10.04 3.47 -2.81
N ASP A 120 -10.41 2.90 -1.66
CA ASP A 120 -11.80 2.48 -1.41
C ASP A 120 -12.77 3.66 -1.38
N ALA A 121 -12.39 4.77 -0.74
CA ALA A 121 -13.20 5.99 -0.71
C ALA A 121 -13.39 6.57 -2.11
N ALA A 122 -12.33 6.61 -2.92
CA ALA A 122 -12.39 7.05 -4.30
C ALA A 122 -13.31 6.17 -5.15
N GLN A 123 -13.23 4.84 -4.97
CA GLN A 123 -14.12 3.90 -5.66
C GLN A 123 -15.57 4.07 -5.22
N ALA A 124 -15.83 4.28 -3.94
CA ALA A 124 -17.18 4.54 -3.41
C ALA A 124 -17.76 5.86 -3.93
N ALA A 125 -16.93 6.87 -4.21
CA ALA A 125 -17.31 8.15 -4.80
C ALA A 125 -17.50 8.09 -6.33
N GLY A 126 -17.35 6.90 -6.94
CA GLY A 126 -17.62 6.66 -8.36
C GLY A 126 -16.43 6.10 -9.13
N GLY A 127 -15.19 6.41 -8.77
CA GLY A 127 -13.99 5.87 -9.39
C GLY A 127 -13.82 6.21 -10.86
N ASP A 128 -13.23 5.29 -11.61
CA ASP A 128 -13.06 5.37 -13.08
C ASP A 128 -14.41 5.11 -13.78
N ARG A 129 -14.76 5.95 -14.74
CA ARG A 129 -16.04 5.87 -15.49
C ARG A 129 -16.17 4.55 -16.28
N ARG A 130 -15.07 3.91 -16.60
CA ARG A 130 -15.02 2.63 -17.34
C ARG A 130 -15.24 1.41 -16.43
N GLY A 131 -15.17 1.61 -15.10
CA GLY A 131 -15.22 0.56 -14.10
C GLY A 131 -13.84 0.22 -13.55
N GLN A 132 -13.74 -0.94 -12.90
CA GLN A 132 -12.53 -1.41 -12.24
C GLN A 132 -11.81 -2.45 -13.09
N GLN A 133 -10.48 -2.49 -13.02
CA GLN A 133 -9.67 -3.52 -13.67
C GLN A 133 -8.43 -3.88 -12.84
N SER A 134 -7.69 -2.89 -12.35
CA SER A 134 -6.39 -3.09 -11.71
C SER A 134 -6.20 -2.13 -10.54
N ALA A 135 -5.33 -2.51 -9.60
CA ALA A 135 -4.92 -1.66 -8.49
C ALA A 135 -3.48 -1.98 -8.09
N ALA A 136 -2.76 -1.00 -7.54
CA ALA A 136 -1.41 -1.19 -7.04
C ALA A 136 -1.13 -0.31 -5.84
N LEU A 137 -0.23 -0.78 -4.96
CA LEU A 137 0.24 -0.08 -3.79
C LEU A 137 1.75 -0.27 -3.66
N ILE A 138 2.49 0.84 -3.58
CA ILE A 138 3.93 0.86 -3.30
C ILE A 138 4.16 1.72 -2.06
N VAL A 139 4.88 1.17 -1.07
CA VAL A 139 5.38 1.90 0.10
C VAL A 139 6.85 1.56 0.29
N VAL A 140 7.66 2.58 0.44
CA VAL A 140 9.10 2.45 0.62
C VAL A 140 9.57 3.21 1.85
N GLU A 141 10.51 2.60 2.56
CA GLU A 141 11.23 3.22 3.68
C GLU A 141 12.65 2.64 3.71
N ARG A 142 13.62 3.48 4.06
CA ARG A 142 15.02 3.08 4.02
C ARG A 142 15.29 1.90 4.96
N ASP A 143 15.89 0.84 4.41
CA ASP A 143 16.31 -0.36 5.14
C ASP A 143 15.16 -1.05 5.94
N ALA A 144 13.88 -0.77 5.61
CA ALA A 144 12.73 -1.31 6.35
C ALA A 144 12.07 -2.52 5.66
N GLY A 145 12.50 -2.88 4.46
CA GLY A 145 12.03 -4.08 3.76
C GLY A 145 12.63 -5.37 4.32
N TYR A 146 12.45 -6.46 3.60
CA TYR A 146 12.82 -7.80 4.05
C TYR A 146 14.26 -7.87 4.61
N ALA A 147 14.37 -8.32 5.85
CA ALA A 147 15.61 -8.47 6.61
C ALA A 147 16.47 -7.18 6.73
N GLY A 148 15.91 -5.99 6.50
CA GLY A 148 16.66 -4.74 6.46
C GLY A 148 17.58 -4.62 5.23
N LEU A 149 17.37 -5.42 4.19
CA LEU A 149 18.19 -5.46 2.98
C LEU A 149 17.50 -4.82 1.76
N SER A 150 16.31 -4.29 1.96
CA SER A 150 15.49 -3.65 0.93
C SER A 150 14.80 -2.41 1.50
N ASP A 151 14.51 -1.46 0.63
CA ASP A 151 13.72 -0.27 0.95
C ASP A 151 12.21 -0.50 0.71
N SER A 152 11.83 -1.60 0.07
CA SER A 152 10.43 -1.90 -0.26
C SER A 152 9.74 -2.54 0.94
N ILE A 153 8.81 -1.80 1.56
CA ILE A 153 7.93 -2.33 2.60
C ILE A 153 6.73 -3.03 1.96
N VAL A 154 6.12 -2.40 0.96
CA VAL A 154 4.97 -2.92 0.21
C VAL A 154 5.18 -2.63 -1.27
N ASP A 155 5.09 -3.67 -2.09
CA ASP A 155 4.99 -3.58 -3.54
C ASP A 155 3.99 -4.65 -4.00
N LEU A 156 2.73 -4.26 -4.06
CA LEU A 156 1.62 -5.15 -4.37
C LEU A 156 0.85 -4.64 -5.57
N ARG A 157 0.43 -5.59 -6.43
CA ARG A 157 -0.24 -5.28 -7.65
C ARG A 157 -1.29 -6.33 -8.01
N VAL A 158 -2.44 -5.85 -8.42
CA VAL A 158 -3.51 -6.63 -9.05
C VAL A 158 -3.62 -6.13 -10.48
N ASP A 159 -3.14 -6.89 -11.44
CA ASP A 159 -3.05 -6.45 -12.84
C ASP A 159 -4.41 -6.56 -13.55
N GLU A 160 -5.26 -7.52 -13.12
CA GLU A 160 -6.61 -7.73 -13.67
C GLU A 160 -7.48 -8.47 -12.67
N HIS A 161 -8.64 -7.87 -12.30
CA HIS A 161 -9.66 -8.46 -11.44
C HIS A 161 -10.96 -7.64 -11.52
N GLU A 162 -12.12 -8.27 -11.37
CA GLU A 162 -13.42 -7.58 -11.34
C GLU A 162 -13.55 -6.61 -10.16
N ARG A 163 -12.88 -6.92 -9.03
CA ARG A 163 -12.84 -6.11 -7.80
C ARG A 163 -11.40 -5.97 -7.30
N PRO A 164 -10.57 -5.19 -8.01
CA PRO A 164 -9.13 -5.17 -7.76
C PRO A 164 -8.74 -4.60 -6.40
N LEU A 165 -9.56 -3.72 -5.81
CA LEU A 165 -9.29 -3.16 -4.48
C LEU A 165 -9.54 -4.19 -3.38
N GLU A 166 -10.60 -4.99 -3.46
CA GLU A 166 -10.83 -6.09 -2.53
C GLU A 166 -9.69 -7.12 -2.58
N GLU A 167 -9.24 -7.44 -3.80
CA GLU A 167 -8.12 -8.35 -4.01
C GLU A 167 -6.80 -7.75 -3.51
N LEU A 168 -6.56 -6.45 -3.74
CA LEU A 168 -5.38 -5.76 -3.22
C LEU A 168 -5.36 -5.77 -1.68
N ARG A 169 -6.50 -5.57 -1.02
CA ARG A 169 -6.60 -5.70 0.44
C ARG A 169 -6.35 -7.13 0.91
N ARG A 170 -6.86 -8.13 0.19
CA ARG A 170 -6.63 -9.53 0.51
C ARG A 170 -5.14 -9.89 0.46
N ILE A 171 -4.43 -9.52 -0.61
CA ILE A 171 -2.99 -9.78 -0.73
C ILE A 171 -2.16 -8.91 0.23
N TYR A 172 -2.62 -7.70 0.56
CA TYR A 172 -2.00 -6.89 1.62
C TYR A 172 -2.13 -7.56 3.00
N GLY A 173 -3.29 -8.12 3.32
CA GLY A 173 -3.48 -8.90 4.55
C GLY A 173 -2.52 -10.11 4.62
N MET A 174 -2.34 -10.84 3.52
CA MET A 174 -1.35 -11.93 3.44
C MET A 174 0.09 -11.42 3.61
N HIS A 175 0.40 -10.30 2.96
CA HIS A 175 1.72 -9.66 3.11
C HIS A 175 1.98 -9.25 4.57
N GLN A 176 0.98 -8.67 5.25
CA GLN A 176 1.10 -8.30 6.66
C GLN A 176 1.22 -9.55 7.57
N ALA A 177 0.55 -10.63 7.25
CA ALA A 177 0.68 -11.88 7.99
C ALA A 177 2.13 -12.43 7.95
N ILE A 178 2.79 -12.34 6.79
CA ILE A 178 4.14 -12.88 6.60
C ILE A 178 5.23 -11.88 7.04
N PHE A 179 5.14 -10.62 6.61
CA PHE A 179 6.20 -9.61 6.77
C PHE A 179 5.92 -8.55 7.83
N GLY A 180 4.68 -8.44 8.29
CA GLY A 180 4.31 -7.49 9.34
C GLY A 180 4.91 -7.86 10.68
N LYS A 181 4.99 -6.90 11.58
CA LYS A 181 5.45 -7.12 12.96
C LYS A 181 4.38 -6.63 13.92
N THR A 182 3.95 -7.51 14.81
CA THR A 182 3.05 -7.16 15.92
C THR A 182 3.92 -6.78 17.11
N PRO A 183 3.73 -5.59 17.71
CA PRO A 183 4.44 -5.24 18.93
C PRO A 183 4.26 -6.30 20.02
N PRO A 184 5.32 -6.69 20.76
CA PRO A 184 5.21 -7.74 21.77
C PRO A 184 4.13 -7.48 22.84
N GLU A 185 3.84 -6.23 23.15
CA GLU A 185 2.78 -5.83 24.09
C GLU A 185 1.37 -6.16 23.60
N GLU A 186 1.17 -6.38 22.32
CA GLU A 186 -0.10 -6.76 21.71
C GLU A 186 -0.29 -8.29 21.62
N TRP A 187 0.74 -9.06 21.93
CA TRP A 187 0.66 -10.52 21.93
C TRP A 187 -0.25 -11.01 23.05
N LEU A 188 -1.04 -12.03 22.76
CA LEU A 188 -2.02 -12.61 23.67
C LEU A 188 -1.35 -13.63 24.59
N ASP A 189 -1.55 -13.51 25.89
CA ASP A 189 -1.16 -14.55 26.84
C ASP A 189 -2.04 -15.79 26.62
N VAL A 190 -1.42 -16.97 26.60
CA VAL A 190 -2.13 -18.25 26.37
C VAL A 190 -2.63 -18.79 27.69
N ASP A 191 -3.91 -18.64 27.94
CA ASP A 191 -4.64 -19.28 29.04
C ASP A 191 -5.11 -20.70 28.67
N ASP A 192 -5.67 -21.43 29.62
CA ASP A 192 -6.16 -22.81 29.45
C ASP A 192 -7.19 -22.93 28.29
N ALA A 193 -7.99 -21.86 28.06
CA ALA A 193 -9.00 -21.85 27.02
C ALA A 193 -8.37 -21.70 25.64
N LEU A 194 -7.43 -20.76 25.49
CA LEU A 194 -6.70 -20.55 24.25
C LEU A 194 -5.77 -21.74 23.94
N GLU A 195 -5.11 -22.31 24.94
CA GLU A 195 -4.33 -23.54 24.75
C GLU A 195 -5.19 -24.68 24.18
N THR A 196 -6.39 -24.88 24.71
CA THR A 196 -7.34 -25.86 24.20
C THR A 196 -7.73 -25.56 22.75
N GLU A 197 -8.05 -24.32 22.44
CA GLU A 197 -8.37 -23.88 21.08
C GLU A 197 -7.22 -24.16 20.10
N LEU A 198 -5.98 -23.80 20.47
CA LEU A 198 -4.80 -24.03 19.63
C LEU A 198 -4.62 -25.53 19.34
N ARG A 199 -4.70 -26.40 20.35
CA ARG A 199 -4.58 -27.85 20.19
C ARG A 199 -5.64 -28.42 19.25
N GLU A 200 -6.90 -28.03 19.43
CA GLU A 200 -7.99 -28.51 18.59
C GLU A 200 -7.81 -28.13 17.13
N ARG A 201 -7.41 -26.88 16.88
CA ARG A 201 -7.20 -26.36 15.52
C ARG A 201 -6.01 -27.01 14.83
N LEU A 202 -4.88 -27.12 15.53
CA LEU A 202 -3.69 -27.80 15.02
C LEU A 202 -3.97 -29.28 14.68
N THR A 203 -4.67 -29.96 15.56
CA THR A 203 -5.08 -31.36 15.31
C THR A 203 -5.95 -31.49 14.06
N ARG A 204 -6.91 -30.56 13.83
CA ARG A 204 -7.73 -30.55 12.60
C ARG A 204 -6.88 -30.37 11.33
N LEU A 205 -5.76 -29.67 11.43
CA LEU A 205 -4.82 -29.48 10.32
C LEU A 205 -3.76 -30.59 10.21
N GLY A 206 -3.82 -31.61 11.14
CA GLY A 206 -2.90 -32.75 11.14
C GLY A 206 -1.57 -32.47 11.84
N PHE A 207 -1.50 -31.46 12.70
CA PHE A 207 -0.35 -31.17 13.56
C PHE A 207 -0.64 -31.62 14.98
N ASP A 208 -0.21 -32.84 15.33
CA ASP A 208 -0.44 -33.48 16.61
C ASP A 208 0.83 -33.49 17.49
N GLY A 209 0.67 -33.66 18.81
CA GLY A 209 1.76 -33.82 19.76
C GLY A 209 1.87 -32.69 20.78
N GLU A 210 3.09 -32.44 21.24
CA GLU A 210 3.35 -31.31 22.14
C GLU A 210 3.00 -29.97 21.46
N LEU A 211 2.30 -29.10 22.19
CA LEU A 211 1.72 -27.87 21.61
C LEU A 211 2.77 -26.99 20.93
N ASP A 212 3.88 -26.76 21.60
CA ASP A 212 4.98 -25.96 21.06
C ASP A 212 5.52 -26.55 19.75
N THR A 213 5.74 -27.85 19.71
CA THR A 213 6.22 -28.54 18.50
C THR A 213 5.21 -28.49 17.36
N ALA A 214 3.94 -28.73 17.64
CA ALA A 214 2.87 -28.71 16.65
C ALA A 214 2.64 -27.30 16.10
N PHE A 215 2.65 -26.28 16.97
CA PHE A 215 2.46 -24.89 16.60
C PHE A 215 3.62 -24.36 15.73
N ASN A 216 4.87 -24.64 16.14
CA ASN A 216 6.05 -24.27 15.33
C ASN A 216 6.08 -24.99 13.98
N ALA A 217 5.70 -26.28 13.92
CA ALA A 217 5.66 -27.03 12.66
C ALA A 217 4.59 -26.48 11.70
N TRP A 218 3.41 -26.10 12.22
CA TRP A 218 2.38 -25.43 11.43
C TRP A 218 2.84 -24.05 10.98
N ALA A 219 3.35 -23.21 11.89
CA ALA A 219 3.83 -21.87 11.58
C ALA A 219 4.93 -21.89 10.50
N GLY A 220 5.89 -22.81 10.59
CA GLY A 220 6.93 -22.98 9.58
C GLY A 220 6.39 -23.41 8.21
N LYS A 221 5.31 -24.23 8.17
CA LYS A 221 4.63 -24.55 6.91
C LYS A 221 3.96 -23.33 6.26
N GLU A 222 3.44 -22.44 7.09
CA GLU A 222 2.71 -21.23 6.63
C GLU A 222 3.62 -20.00 6.47
N ASN A 223 4.96 -20.14 6.65
CA ASN A 223 5.97 -19.06 6.66
C ASN A 223 5.70 -18.00 7.76
N LEU A 224 5.27 -18.44 8.93
CA LEU A 224 4.97 -17.60 10.10
C LEU A 224 5.97 -17.82 11.24
N GLU A 225 7.05 -18.57 11.02
CA GLU A 225 8.03 -18.94 12.03
C GLU A 225 8.69 -17.77 12.72
N GLU A 226 8.86 -16.63 12.02
CA GLU A 226 9.42 -15.40 12.62
C GLU A 226 8.44 -14.66 13.55
N ARG A 227 7.16 -15.11 13.58
CA ARG A 227 6.09 -14.57 14.42
C ARG A 227 5.68 -15.52 15.55
N VAL A 228 6.51 -16.49 15.85
CA VAL A 228 6.29 -17.48 16.92
C VAL A 228 7.51 -17.49 17.82
N ASP A 229 7.29 -17.29 19.13
CA ASP A 229 8.31 -17.36 20.17
C ASP A 229 7.75 -18.20 21.34
N GLY A 230 7.70 -19.54 21.11
CA GLY A 230 7.06 -20.49 22.01
C GLY A 230 5.52 -20.39 21.99
N VAL A 231 4.89 -20.91 23.03
CA VAL A 231 3.42 -20.98 23.17
C VAL A 231 2.89 -20.32 24.44
N GLU A 232 3.71 -19.58 25.17
CA GLU A 232 3.24 -18.81 26.32
C GLU A 232 2.45 -17.57 25.88
N ARG A 233 2.80 -17.02 24.71
CA ARG A 233 2.12 -15.90 24.09
C ARG A 233 2.00 -16.13 22.60
N VAL A 234 0.92 -15.67 22.00
CA VAL A 234 0.63 -15.83 20.57
C VAL A 234 0.41 -14.46 19.93
N ASP A 235 1.06 -14.23 18.80
CA ASP A 235 0.77 -13.09 17.94
C ASP A 235 -0.68 -13.20 17.42
N PRO A 236 -1.54 -12.18 17.65
CA PRO A 236 -2.93 -12.18 17.18
C PRO A 236 -3.08 -12.51 15.69
N VAL A 237 -2.14 -12.04 14.86
CA VAL A 237 -2.16 -12.31 13.42
C VAL A 237 -1.96 -13.79 13.12
N VAL A 238 -1.07 -14.45 13.85
CA VAL A 238 -0.83 -15.89 13.72
C VAL A 238 -2.06 -16.68 14.18
N LEU A 239 -2.69 -16.25 15.27
CA LEU A 239 -3.92 -16.86 15.77
C LEU A 239 -5.08 -16.72 14.78
N ASP A 240 -5.26 -15.54 14.20
CA ASP A 240 -6.31 -15.30 13.21
C ASP A 240 -6.07 -16.11 11.93
N GLU A 241 -4.81 -16.29 11.51
CA GLU A 241 -4.48 -17.19 10.39
C GLU A 241 -4.85 -18.64 10.69
N LEU A 242 -4.51 -19.13 11.89
CA LEU A 242 -4.89 -20.50 12.33
C LEU A 242 -6.43 -20.67 12.39
N ARG A 243 -7.14 -19.64 12.86
CA ARG A 243 -8.61 -19.62 12.91
C ARG A 243 -9.24 -19.65 11.51
N ARG A 244 -8.64 -18.97 10.56
CA ARG A 244 -9.12 -18.91 9.17
C ARG A 244 -9.01 -20.23 8.42
N GLN A 245 -8.04 -21.07 8.80
CA GLN A 245 -7.79 -22.37 8.16
C GLN A 245 -8.63 -23.50 8.74
N THR A 246 -9.32 -23.30 9.86
CA THR A 246 -10.03 -24.34 10.62
C THR A 246 -11.49 -24.01 10.88
#